data_c4e596945136d0f84c9eef56189eea65
#
_entry.id   c4e596945136d0f84c9eef56189eea65
#
_cell.length_a   1.000
_cell.length_b   1.000
_cell.length_c   1.000
_cell.angle_alpha   90.00
_cell.angle_beta   90.00
_cell.angle_gamma   90.00
#
_symmetry.space_group_name_H-M   'P 1'
#
loop_
_entity.id
_entity.type
_entity.pdbx_description
1 polymer ?
#
loop_
_entity_poly.entity_id
_entity_poly.type
_entity_poly.pdbx_seq_one_letter_code
_entity_poly.pdbx_strand_id
1 'polypeptide(L)'
;MKKLFALLTLILTAATLARSGRDGERACLYDPLPVILPEGINHLLDNSQSELEEMKGFDRVVERFMQRWEITGASIAVMKNGRLLYSKGYGWADKERNVRTDVKHIFRIASLSKLITATGIMKLQEDGLLSLEDRVFGEQGILCDSAFREIRDRRIEKITVEHLLRHQGGYSIRAGDPLFCSVSVARQLGIRPPVSFDDMVRYAAQTRLRYEPGSSNVYSNLGYVVLTKVIEKVSGMPYEKFIQDSILSPIGCHDMHIGHSFYEMRFPNEVRYYEPADTEPVELFDGSGQLVPRCYGGCDLQVLSGAGGWVASPTELMKFITAIDPDDSKPDILKPRTIAYMTEKDKRKFPIGWMKTTESDDWSRTGSLSGSSALLKRQHDGYSWVFITNTSSWSGSRFTRKISAMMKQAMSKVRQWPDRDLFSVERQQPSGPQPDTVRLTHTARTKIASPHPRSGSRPPI
;
A
#
# COMPACT_ATOMS: atom_id res chain seq x y z
N MET A 1 -1.03 -28.61 64.99
CA MET A 1 -0.67 -27.24 64.52
C MET A 1 0.65 -27.14 63.83
N LYS A 2 1.76 -27.75 64.29
CA LYS A 2 3.07 -27.66 63.60
C LYS A 2 3.14 -28.29 62.18
N LYS A 3 2.39 -29.36 61.90
CA LYS A 3 2.37 -29.99 60.55
C LYS A 3 1.55 -29.23 59.52
N LEU A 4 0.55 -28.43 59.96
CA LEU A 4 -0.24 -27.59 59.03
C LEU A 4 0.51 -26.34 58.59
N PHE A 5 1.38 -25.80 59.46
CA PHE A 5 2.22 -24.64 59.14
C PHE A 5 3.34 -24.98 58.13
N ALA A 6 3.90 -26.20 58.23
CA ALA A 6 4.93 -26.65 57.27
C ALA A 6 4.36 -26.88 55.86
N LEU A 7 3.10 -27.33 55.74
CA LEU A 7 2.45 -27.55 54.44
C LEU A 7 2.06 -26.24 53.78
N LEU A 8 1.62 -25.22 54.57
CA LEU A 8 1.33 -23.88 54.02
C LEU A 8 2.58 -23.14 53.55
N THR A 9 3.71 -23.29 54.23
CA THR A 9 4.98 -22.68 53.82
C THR A 9 5.54 -23.32 52.55
N LEU A 10 5.37 -24.63 52.36
CA LEU A 10 5.80 -25.32 51.15
C LEU A 10 4.94 -24.95 49.92
N ILE A 11 3.63 -24.72 50.13
CA ILE A 11 2.73 -24.28 49.02
C ILE A 11 2.98 -22.83 48.65
N LEU A 12 3.30 -21.95 49.62
CA LEU A 12 3.67 -20.54 49.29
C LEU A 12 5.05 -20.43 48.59
N THR A 13 6.03 -21.26 48.95
CA THR A 13 7.31 -21.27 48.24
C THR A 13 7.24 -21.88 46.84
N ALA A 14 6.38 -22.90 46.65
CA ALA A 14 6.12 -23.44 45.30
C ALA A 14 5.37 -22.46 44.41
N ALA A 15 4.42 -21.67 44.97
CA ALA A 15 3.69 -20.64 44.21
C ALA A 15 4.57 -19.43 43.84
N THR A 16 5.57 -19.08 44.68
CA THR A 16 6.54 -17.99 44.36
C THR A 16 7.59 -18.45 43.36
N LEU A 17 8.04 -19.70 43.40
CA LEU A 17 8.94 -20.26 42.40
C LEU A 17 8.26 -20.49 41.05
N ALA A 18 6.96 -20.80 41.01
CA ALA A 18 6.19 -20.94 39.78
C ALA A 18 5.86 -19.57 39.10
N ARG A 19 5.88 -18.44 39.86
CA ARG A 19 5.69 -17.10 39.30
C ARG A 19 6.99 -16.47 38.81
N SER A 20 8.15 -16.79 39.39
CA SER A 20 9.43 -16.25 38.93
C SER A 20 9.96 -16.94 37.66
N GLY A 21 9.45 -18.11 37.29
CA GLY A 21 9.87 -18.85 36.09
C GLY A 21 9.08 -18.53 34.83
N ARG A 22 8.04 -17.69 34.89
CA ARG A 22 7.25 -17.33 33.72
C ARG A 22 7.47 -15.92 33.18
N ASP A 23 8.02 -15.03 33.98
CA ASP A 23 8.31 -13.65 33.55
C ASP A 23 9.75 -13.42 33.08
N GLY A 24 10.62 -14.43 33.20
CA GLY A 24 12.04 -14.35 32.83
C GLY A 24 12.42 -14.83 31.42
N GLU A 25 11.58 -15.59 30.74
CA GLU A 25 11.91 -16.21 29.43
C GLU A 25 11.25 -15.58 28.21
N ARG A 26 10.52 -14.46 28.35
CA ARG A 26 9.98 -13.73 27.20
C ARG A 26 10.76 -12.49 26.78
N ALA A 27 11.89 -12.22 27.40
CA ALA A 27 12.67 -11.00 27.13
C ALA A 27 13.95 -11.21 26.29
N CYS A 28 14.18 -12.39 25.76
CA CYS A 28 15.37 -12.65 24.96
C CYS A 28 15.07 -13.59 23.79
N LEU A 29 14.68 -13.04 22.66
CA LEU A 29 14.87 -13.70 21.36
C LEU A 29 14.47 -12.77 20.21
N TYR A 30 14.99 -11.54 20.15
CA TYR A 30 15.07 -10.79 18.91
C TYR A 30 16.30 -9.87 18.99
N ASP A 31 17.45 -10.42 18.64
CA ASP A 31 18.48 -9.58 18.03
C ASP A 31 17.85 -8.97 16.78
N PRO A 32 17.88 -7.63 16.63
CA PRO A 32 17.40 -7.03 15.40
C PRO A 32 18.23 -7.61 14.27
N LEU A 33 17.62 -8.44 13.42
CA LEU A 33 18.23 -8.81 12.16
C LEU A 33 18.66 -7.50 11.48
N PRO A 34 19.87 -7.43 10.93
CA PRO A 34 20.29 -6.26 10.20
C PRO A 34 19.20 -5.95 9.16
N VAL A 35 18.73 -4.72 9.12
CA VAL A 35 17.73 -4.26 8.14
C VAL A 35 18.39 -4.37 6.77
N ILE A 36 18.22 -5.51 6.11
CA ILE A 36 18.61 -5.69 4.71
C ILE A 36 17.52 -5.01 3.91
N LEU A 37 17.79 -3.77 3.51
CA LEU A 37 16.87 -3.06 2.60
C LEU A 37 16.95 -3.74 1.23
N PRO A 38 15.82 -3.86 0.49
CA PRO A 38 15.83 -4.40 -0.86
C PRO A 38 16.85 -3.69 -1.77
N GLU A 39 17.41 -4.41 -2.73
CA GLU A 39 18.28 -3.81 -3.76
C GLU A 39 17.47 -2.73 -4.52
N GLY A 40 18.07 -1.55 -4.71
CA GLY A 40 17.43 -0.41 -5.39
C GLY A 40 16.86 0.66 -4.45
N ILE A 41 16.81 0.43 -3.12
CA ILE A 41 16.46 1.50 -2.18
C ILE A 41 17.61 2.51 -2.09
N ASN A 42 17.26 3.80 -2.16
CA ASN A 42 18.23 4.86 -1.96
C ASN A 42 18.74 4.93 -0.51
N HIS A 43 19.88 4.29 -0.26
CA HIS A 43 20.54 4.31 1.04
C HIS A 43 21.12 5.68 1.42
N LEU A 44 21.27 6.60 0.47
CA LEU A 44 21.88 7.92 0.66
C LEU A 44 20.87 8.95 1.17
N LEU A 45 19.57 8.74 0.94
CA LEU A 45 18.54 9.65 1.41
C LEU A 45 18.16 9.33 2.85
N ASP A 46 18.36 10.28 3.76
CA ASP A 46 17.96 10.20 5.16
C ASP A 46 17.44 11.55 5.67
N ASN A 47 17.07 11.64 6.94
CA ASN A 47 16.52 12.86 7.53
C ASN A 47 17.49 14.04 7.50
N SER A 48 18.81 13.80 7.47
CA SER A 48 19.82 14.88 7.57
C SER A 48 19.74 15.86 6.40
N GLN A 49 19.38 15.38 5.20
CA GLN A 49 19.20 16.24 4.04
C GLN A 49 18.04 17.25 4.21
N SER A 50 17.15 17.04 5.17
CA SER A 50 16.02 17.92 5.43
C SER A 50 16.13 18.72 6.73
N GLU A 51 17.27 18.64 7.43
CA GLU A 51 17.60 19.41 8.64
C GLU A 51 18.18 20.78 8.27
N LEU A 52 17.32 21.65 7.72
CA LEU A 52 17.67 22.98 7.24
C LEU A 52 17.08 24.07 8.13
N GLU A 53 17.79 25.20 8.28
CA GLU A 53 17.35 26.33 9.10
C GLU A 53 16.02 26.91 8.62
N GLU A 54 15.83 27.04 7.31
CA GLU A 54 14.61 27.52 6.67
C GLU A 54 13.41 26.61 6.90
N MET A 55 13.64 25.32 7.20
CA MET A 55 12.59 24.34 7.45
C MET A 55 12.18 24.26 8.93
N LYS A 56 12.91 24.86 9.87
CA LYS A 56 12.59 24.83 11.31
C LYS A 56 11.19 25.35 11.65
N GLY A 57 10.69 26.31 10.85
CA GLY A 57 9.32 26.82 11.01
C GLY A 57 8.27 25.78 10.64
N PHE A 58 8.51 25.03 9.58
CA PHE A 58 7.70 23.92 9.12
C PHE A 58 7.71 22.80 10.17
N ASP A 59 8.89 22.37 10.59
CA ASP A 59 9.08 21.28 11.56
C ASP A 59 8.33 21.55 12.87
N ARG A 60 8.44 22.75 13.43
CA ARG A 60 7.72 23.14 14.66
C ARG A 60 6.21 23.03 14.54
N VAL A 61 5.63 23.28 13.37
CA VAL A 61 4.18 23.12 13.15
C VAL A 61 3.81 21.65 13.16
N VAL A 62 4.59 20.82 12.47
CA VAL A 62 4.39 19.36 12.40
C VAL A 62 4.52 18.73 13.80
N GLU A 63 5.59 19.04 14.52
CA GLU A 63 5.86 18.48 15.85
C GLU A 63 4.76 18.83 16.86
N ARG A 64 4.30 20.10 16.88
CA ARG A 64 3.15 20.51 17.72
C ARG A 64 1.86 19.79 17.36
N PHE A 65 1.65 19.54 16.07
CA PHE A 65 0.50 18.78 15.61
C PHE A 65 0.59 17.35 16.08
N MET A 66 1.75 16.70 15.95
CA MET A 66 1.97 15.33 16.43
C MET A 66 1.78 15.23 17.95
N GLN A 67 2.34 16.15 18.71
CA GLN A 67 2.17 16.21 20.16
C GLN A 67 0.69 16.37 20.54
N ARG A 68 -0.03 17.30 19.90
CA ARG A 68 -1.45 17.55 20.17
C ARG A 68 -2.34 16.34 19.89
N TRP A 69 -2.00 15.52 18.90
CA TRP A 69 -2.80 14.39 18.45
C TRP A 69 -2.21 13.04 18.87
N GLU A 70 -1.21 13.06 19.75
CA GLU A 70 -0.53 11.87 20.29
C GLU A 70 0.00 10.94 19.19
N ILE A 71 0.50 11.52 18.08
CA ILE A 71 1.05 10.78 16.95
C ILE A 71 2.45 10.31 17.32
N THR A 72 2.67 8.99 17.33
CA THR A 72 3.95 8.38 17.70
C THR A 72 5.00 8.62 16.62
N GLY A 73 4.67 8.44 15.36
CA GLY A 73 5.56 8.66 14.23
C GLY A 73 4.82 9.13 12.99
N ALA A 74 5.49 9.90 12.15
CA ALA A 74 4.98 10.39 10.88
C ALA A 74 6.12 10.57 9.88
N SER A 75 5.79 10.60 8.60
CA SER A 75 6.72 10.98 7.54
C SER A 75 6.03 11.86 6.51
N ILE A 76 6.79 12.81 5.95
CA ILE A 76 6.32 13.82 4.99
C ILE A 76 7.26 13.83 3.80
N ALA A 77 6.71 13.98 2.61
CA ALA A 77 7.44 14.39 1.43
C ALA A 77 6.71 15.56 0.74
N VAL A 78 7.47 16.55 0.29
CA VAL A 78 6.98 17.72 -0.46
C VAL A 78 7.78 17.87 -1.74
N MET A 79 7.07 17.95 -2.84
CA MET A 79 7.61 18.08 -4.18
C MET A 79 7.03 19.32 -4.86
N LYS A 80 7.75 19.89 -5.80
CA LYS A 80 7.27 20.95 -6.70
C LYS A 80 7.76 20.72 -8.12
N ASN A 81 6.83 20.69 -9.06
CA ASN A 81 7.12 20.49 -10.49
C ASN A 81 8.05 19.28 -10.69
N GLY A 82 7.69 18.13 -10.15
CA GLY A 82 8.45 16.88 -10.28
C GLY A 82 9.77 16.80 -9.50
N ARG A 83 10.17 17.84 -8.74
CA ARG A 83 11.40 17.88 -7.92
C ARG A 83 11.06 17.67 -6.43
N LEU A 84 11.68 16.71 -5.78
CA LEU A 84 11.53 16.46 -4.35
C LEU A 84 12.33 17.46 -3.54
N LEU A 85 11.65 18.43 -2.92
CA LEU A 85 12.30 19.52 -2.18
C LEU A 85 12.57 19.16 -0.73
N TYR A 86 11.70 18.31 -0.15
CA TYR A 86 11.74 17.99 1.27
C TYR A 86 11.20 16.58 1.52
N SER A 87 11.92 15.80 2.33
CA SER A 87 11.45 14.51 2.84
C SER A 87 12.00 14.32 4.25
N LYS A 88 11.13 14.05 5.24
CA LYS A 88 11.53 13.88 6.63
C LYS A 88 10.59 12.97 7.42
N GLY A 89 11.19 12.09 8.22
CA GLY A 89 10.52 11.31 9.25
C GLY A 89 10.55 12.04 10.60
N TYR A 90 9.46 11.92 11.37
CA TYR A 90 9.28 12.55 12.68
C TYR A 90 8.88 11.50 13.72
N GLY A 91 9.33 11.67 14.95
CA GLY A 91 8.97 10.80 16.07
C GLY A 91 9.57 9.41 15.97
N TRP A 92 8.77 8.39 16.21
CA TRP A 92 9.21 7.00 16.35
C TRP A 92 8.60 6.09 15.30
N ALA A 93 9.44 5.38 14.57
CA ALA A 93 9.03 4.26 13.72
C ALA A 93 8.61 3.05 14.57
N ASP A 94 9.41 2.75 15.61
CA ASP A 94 9.10 1.76 16.65
C ASP A 94 9.58 2.30 18.01
N LYS A 95 8.63 2.76 18.83
CA LYS A 95 8.94 3.41 20.11
C LYS A 95 9.51 2.42 21.11
N GLU A 96 9.00 1.20 21.14
CA GLU A 96 9.42 0.16 22.06
C GLU A 96 10.85 -0.35 21.77
N ARG A 97 11.25 -0.28 20.51
CA ARG A 97 12.62 -0.60 20.07
C ARG A 97 13.54 0.62 19.98
N ASN A 98 13.03 1.80 20.34
CA ASN A 98 13.78 3.07 20.27
C ASN A 98 14.25 3.44 18.85
N VAL A 99 13.48 3.05 17.81
CA VAL A 99 13.79 3.34 16.40
C VAL A 99 13.13 4.65 15.99
N ARG A 100 13.92 5.64 15.59
CA ARG A 100 13.42 6.92 15.07
C ARG A 100 12.88 6.76 13.66
N THR A 101 11.83 7.53 13.32
CA THR A 101 11.31 7.57 11.94
C THR A 101 12.32 8.26 11.03
N ASP A 102 12.57 7.62 9.90
CA ASP A 102 13.42 8.13 8.82
C ASP A 102 12.65 8.08 7.49
N VAL A 103 13.15 8.76 6.46
CA VAL A 103 12.52 8.85 5.13
C VAL A 103 12.36 7.50 4.42
N LYS A 104 13.17 6.50 4.81
CA LYS A 104 13.16 5.14 4.27
C LYS A 104 12.10 4.22 4.88
N HIS A 105 11.47 4.64 5.97
CA HIS A 105 10.43 3.83 6.57
C HIS A 105 9.19 3.80 5.70
N ILE A 106 8.63 2.60 5.57
CA ILE A 106 7.37 2.36 4.87
C ILE A 106 6.20 2.26 5.84
N PHE A 107 5.06 2.70 5.39
CA PHE A 107 3.83 2.83 6.17
C PHE A 107 2.66 2.20 5.41
N ARG A 108 1.67 1.65 6.10
CA ARG A 108 0.37 1.34 5.49
C ARG A 108 -0.24 2.62 4.93
N ILE A 109 -0.41 2.67 3.62
CA ILE A 109 -0.95 3.84 2.94
C ILE A 109 -2.48 3.80 2.82
N ALA A 110 -3.08 2.72 3.31
CA ALA A 110 -4.52 2.52 3.31
C ALA A 110 -5.12 2.81 1.91
N SER A 111 -6.20 3.58 1.84
CA SER A 111 -6.90 3.85 0.58
C SER A 111 -6.12 4.64 -0.49
N LEU A 112 -4.89 5.10 -0.22
CA LEU A 112 -4.01 5.56 -1.30
C LEU A 112 -3.69 4.42 -2.28
N SER A 113 -3.71 3.16 -1.83
CA SER A 113 -3.57 1.94 -2.64
C SER A 113 -4.48 1.93 -3.87
N LYS A 114 -5.66 2.55 -3.79
CA LYS A 114 -6.60 2.60 -4.90
C LYS A 114 -6.09 3.41 -6.09
N LEU A 115 -5.19 4.37 -5.85
CA LEU A 115 -4.52 5.08 -6.95
C LEU A 115 -3.64 4.10 -7.75
N ILE A 116 -2.89 3.25 -7.06
CA ILE A 116 -2.02 2.24 -7.66
C ILE A 116 -2.85 1.25 -8.48
N THR A 117 -3.93 0.72 -7.89
CA THR A 117 -4.85 -0.20 -8.59
C THR A 117 -5.48 0.43 -9.82
N ALA A 118 -5.96 1.67 -9.68
CA ALA A 118 -6.54 2.42 -10.80
C ALA A 118 -5.52 2.63 -11.93
N THR A 119 -4.27 2.99 -11.60
CA THR A 119 -3.19 3.10 -12.59
C THR A 119 -2.94 1.79 -13.31
N GLY A 120 -2.94 0.65 -12.57
CA GLY A 120 -2.82 -0.68 -13.16
C GLY A 120 -3.93 -1.01 -14.16
N ILE A 121 -5.19 -0.72 -13.83
CA ILE A 121 -6.33 -0.89 -14.76
C ILE A 121 -6.19 0.02 -15.98
N MET A 122 -5.84 1.29 -15.77
CA MET A 122 -5.70 2.25 -16.87
C MET A 122 -4.54 1.90 -17.79
N LYS A 123 -3.47 1.31 -17.25
CA LYS A 123 -2.36 0.77 -18.04
C LYS A 123 -2.82 -0.40 -18.92
N LEU A 124 -3.54 -1.37 -18.36
CA LEU A 124 -4.10 -2.47 -19.13
C LEU A 124 -5.07 -1.99 -20.23
N GLN A 125 -5.84 -0.93 -19.95
CA GLN A 125 -6.69 -0.30 -20.96
C GLN A 125 -5.87 0.37 -22.07
N GLU A 126 -4.79 1.09 -21.75
CA GLU A 126 -3.92 1.71 -22.76
C GLU A 126 -3.20 0.69 -23.63
N ASP A 127 -2.87 -0.47 -23.05
CA ASP A 127 -2.25 -1.60 -23.75
C ASP A 127 -3.26 -2.40 -24.59
N GLY A 128 -4.56 -2.02 -24.54
CA GLY A 128 -5.63 -2.67 -25.32
C GLY A 128 -6.03 -4.06 -24.80
N LEU A 129 -5.67 -4.39 -23.56
CA LEU A 129 -5.95 -5.68 -22.94
C LEU A 129 -7.32 -5.76 -22.27
N LEU A 130 -7.93 -4.61 -21.96
CA LEU A 130 -9.31 -4.48 -21.48
C LEU A 130 -9.93 -3.15 -21.93
N SER A 131 -11.28 -3.07 -21.87
CA SER A 131 -12.03 -1.84 -22.00
C SER A 131 -12.67 -1.47 -20.67
N LEU A 132 -12.83 -0.18 -20.39
CA LEU A 132 -13.57 0.28 -19.20
C LEU A 132 -15.06 -0.13 -19.24
N GLU A 133 -15.60 -0.37 -20.43
CA GLU A 133 -16.96 -0.84 -20.67
C GLU A 133 -17.11 -2.38 -20.49
N ASP A 134 -16.00 -3.11 -20.38
CA ASP A 134 -16.06 -4.56 -20.21
C ASP A 134 -16.81 -4.92 -18.93
N ARG A 135 -17.71 -5.89 -19.04
CA ARG A 135 -18.42 -6.45 -17.89
C ARG A 135 -17.46 -7.25 -17.02
N VAL A 136 -17.64 -7.11 -15.71
CA VAL A 136 -16.76 -7.79 -14.75
C VAL A 136 -17.22 -9.21 -14.48
N PHE A 137 -18.53 -9.42 -14.27
CA PHE A 137 -19.13 -10.72 -13.91
C PHE A 137 -20.08 -11.25 -14.98
N GLY A 138 -20.43 -12.52 -14.86
CA GLY A 138 -21.33 -13.22 -15.78
C GLY A 138 -20.59 -13.98 -16.87
N GLU A 139 -21.31 -14.66 -17.74
CA GLU A 139 -20.74 -15.51 -18.79
C GLU A 139 -19.86 -14.74 -19.78
N GLN A 140 -20.19 -13.48 -20.03
CA GLN A 140 -19.44 -12.58 -20.92
C GLN A 140 -18.55 -11.60 -20.15
N GLY A 141 -18.42 -11.78 -18.85
CA GLY A 141 -17.57 -10.92 -18.00
C GLY A 141 -16.12 -11.40 -17.96
N ILE A 142 -15.21 -10.49 -17.55
CA ILE A 142 -13.79 -10.82 -17.35
C ILE A 142 -13.63 -11.95 -16.35
N LEU A 143 -14.39 -11.94 -15.25
CA LEU A 143 -14.40 -12.97 -14.20
C LEU A 143 -15.49 -14.02 -14.46
N CYS A 144 -15.41 -14.72 -15.61
CA CYS A 144 -16.36 -15.76 -16.02
C CYS A 144 -16.04 -17.16 -15.46
N ASP A 145 -15.04 -17.29 -14.60
CA ASP A 145 -14.63 -18.56 -14.00
C ASP A 145 -15.75 -19.18 -13.15
N SER A 146 -15.77 -20.52 -13.05
CA SER A 146 -16.78 -21.26 -12.30
C SER A 146 -16.92 -20.79 -10.84
N ALA A 147 -15.81 -20.35 -10.23
CA ALA A 147 -15.78 -19.82 -8.86
C ALA A 147 -16.65 -18.58 -8.65
N PHE A 148 -16.92 -17.77 -9.68
CA PHE A 148 -17.64 -16.50 -9.61
C PHE A 148 -18.99 -16.50 -10.35
N ARG A 149 -19.43 -17.69 -10.86
CA ARG A 149 -20.67 -17.83 -11.66
C ARG A 149 -21.95 -17.77 -10.85
N GLU A 150 -21.91 -18.05 -9.55
CA GLU A 150 -23.10 -17.97 -8.70
C GLU A 150 -23.46 -16.53 -8.43
N ILE A 151 -24.35 -15.97 -9.24
CA ILE A 151 -24.84 -14.58 -9.14
C ILE A 151 -26.25 -14.61 -8.58
N ARG A 152 -26.44 -14.03 -7.39
CA ARG A 152 -27.75 -13.94 -6.73
C ARG A 152 -28.59 -12.74 -7.17
N ASP A 153 -27.92 -11.70 -7.64
CA ASP A 153 -28.54 -10.45 -8.12
C ASP A 153 -28.07 -10.19 -9.56
N ARG A 154 -28.96 -10.42 -10.55
CA ARG A 154 -28.62 -10.28 -11.96
C ARG A 154 -28.08 -8.92 -12.38
N ARG A 155 -28.28 -7.87 -11.55
CA ARG A 155 -27.70 -6.56 -11.80
C ARG A 155 -26.19 -6.57 -11.74
N ILE A 156 -25.58 -7.55 -11.03
CA ILE A 156 -24.13 -7.74 -10.96
C ILE A 156 -23.52 -7.98 -12.34
N GLU A 157 -24.24 -8.62 -13.25
CA GLU A 157 -23.79 -8.83 -14.63
C GLU A 157 -23.68 -7.54 -15.45
N LYS A 158 -24.28 -6.43 -14.96
CA LYS A 158 -24.18 -5.12 -15.59
C LYS A 158 -22.99 -4.28 -15.08
N ILE A 159 -22.27 -4.76 -14.08
CA ILE A 159 -21.13 -4.05 -13.51
C ILE A 159 -20.01 -4.04 -14.54
N THR A 160 -19.55 -2.84 -14.91
CA THR A 160 -18.38 -2.64 -15.77
C THR A 160 -17.14 -2.30 -14.94
N VAL A 161 -15.96 -2.36 -15.56
CA VAL A 161 -14.69 -1.94 -14.95
C VAL A 161 -14.78 -0.48 -14.50
N GLU A 162 -15.34 0.42 -15.34
CA GLU A 162 -15.52 1.84 -14.99
C GLU A 162 -16.44 2.03 -13.77
N HIS A 163 -17.52 1.27 -13.67
CA HIS A 163 -18.40 1.32 -12.50
C HIS A 163 -17.64 1.05 -11.20
N LEU A 164 -16.72 0.08 -11.20
CA LEU A 164 -15.92 -0.22 -10.02
C LEU A 164 -14.89 0.88 -9.72
N LEU A 165 -14.19 1.37 -10.73
CA LEU A 165 -13.22 2.47 -10.59
C LEU A 165 -13.84 3.73 -10.00
N ARG A 166 -15.07 4.05 -10.41
CA ARG A 166 -15.83 5.24 -9.98
C ARG A 166 -16.73 5.01 -8.78
N HIS A 167 -16.61 3.85 -8.09
CA HIS A 167 -17.46 3.48 -6.95
C HIS A 167 -18.97 3.46 -7.28
N GLN A 168 -19.31 3.03 -8.48
CA GLN A 168 -20.69 2.96 -8.99
C GLN A 168 -21.18 1.52 -9.17
N GLY A 169 -20.49 0.53 -8.62
CA GLY A 169 -20.84 -0.90 -8.74
C GLY A 169 -22.14 -1.32 -8.03
N GLY A 170 -22.79 -0.41 -7.28
CA GLY A 170 -24.05 -0.69 -6.58
C GLY A 170 -23.90 -1.32 -5.20
N TYR A 171 -22.68 -1.59 -4.73
CA TYR A 171 -22.39 -2.12 -3.40
C TYR A 171 -22.75 -1.11 -2.28
N SER A 172 -22.98 -1.64 -1.06
CA SER A 172 -23.29 -0.83 0.10
C SER A 172 -22.53 -1.29 1.33
N ILE A 173 -22.13 -0.34 2.17
CA ILE A 173 -21.48 -0.60 3.46
C ILE A 173 -22.43 -0.38 4.66
N ARG A 174 -23.75 -0.34 4.44
CA ARG A 174 -24.71 -0.09 5.55
C ARG A 174 -24.68 -1.17 6.63
N ALA A 175 -24.35 -2.42 6.26
CA ALA A 175 -24.20 -3.54 7.19
C ALA A 175 -22.76 -3.74 7.65
N GLY A 176 -21.89 -2.77 7.44
CA GLY A 176 -20.44 -2.86 7.61
C GLY A 176 -19.72 -3.08 6.30
N ASP A 177 -18.42 -2.76 6.29
CA ASP A 177 -17.57 -3.06 5.14
C ASP A 177 -17.10 -4.51 5.23
N PRO A 178 -17.36 -5.36 4.21
CA PRO A 178 -17.04 -6.79 4.26
C PRO A 178 -15.55 -7.07 4.49
N LEU A 179 -14.67 -6.16 4.09
CA LEU A 179 -13.21 -6.29 4.28
C LEU A 179 -12.78 -6.21 5.77
N PHE A 180 -13.67 -5.70 6.63
CA PHE A 180 -13.46 -5.62 8.08
C PHE A 180 -14.46 -6.49 8.87
N CYS A 181 -15.20 -7.37 8.18
CA CYS A 181 -16.23 -8.24 8.76
C CYS A 181 -16.07 -9.68 8.23
N SER A 182 -14.82 -10.20 8.14
CA SER A 182 -14.52 -11.46 7.44
C SER A 182 -15.30 -12.66 8.02
N VAL A 183 -15.47 -12.75 9.34
CA VAL A 183 -16.29 -13.80 9.98
C VAL A 183 -17.75 -13.77 9.52
N SER A 184 -18.33 -12.56 9.34
CA SER A 184 -19.67 -12.41 8.79
C SER A 184 -19.75 -12.82 7.31
N VAL A 185 -18.73 -12.48 6.52
CA VAL A 185 -18.60 -12.90 5.12
C VAL A 185 -18.51 -14.43 5.02
N ALA A 186 -17.65 -15.06 5.81
CA ALA A 186 -17.51 -16.52 5.85
C ALA A 186 -18.86 -17.21 6.15
N ARG A 187 -19.60 -16.70 7.12
CA ARG A 187 -20.95 -17.21 7.45
C ARG A 187 -21.93 -17.07 6.29
N GLN A 188 -21.92 -15.94 5.56
CA GLN A 188 -22.80 -15.74 4.41
C GLN A 188 -22.44 -16.64 3.22
N LEU A 189 -21.16 -16.96 3.05
CA LEU A 189 -20.66 -17.88 2.02
C LEU A 189 -20.78 -19.35 2.42
N GLY A 190 -21.12 -19.66 3.68
CA GLY A 190 -21.17 -21.03 4.21
C GLY A 190 -19.79 -21.71 4.29
N ILE A 191 -18.73 -20.93 4.50
CA ILE A 191 -17.34 -21.42 4.62
C ILE A 191 -16.79 -21.20 6.02
N ARG A 192 -15.67 -21.86 6.32
CA ARG A 192 -14.88 -21.59 7.53
C ARG A 192 -13.94 -20.41 7.29
N PRO A 193 -13.80 -19.46 8.24
CA PRO A 193 -12.77 -18.43 8.14
C PRO A 193 -11.34 -19.07 8.24
N PRO A 194 -10.29 -18.39 7.80
CA PRO A 194 -10.33 -17.05 7.22
C PRO A 194 -10.91 -17.02 5.81
N VAL A 195 -11.49 -15.87 5.44
CA VAL A 195 -11.95 -15.63 4.07
C VAL A 195 -10.75 -15.35 3.18
N SER A 196 -10.58 -16.12 2.12
CA SER A 196 -9.51 -15.89 1.13
C SER A 196 -9.83 -14.69 0.22
N PHE A 197 -8.84 -14.25 -0.55
CA PHE A 197 -9.02 -13.21 -1.57
C PHE A 197 -10.09 -13.61 -2.59
N ASP A 198 -10.06 -14.83 -3.11
CA ASP A 198 -11.06 -15.34 -4.08
C ASP A 198 -12.44 -15.51 -3.44
N ASP A 199 -12.52 -15.88 -2.16
CA ASP A 199 -13.79 -15.90 -1.43
C ASP A 199 -14.41 -14.51 -1.31
N MET A 200 -13.59 -13.47 -1.12
CA MET A 200 -14.08 -12.09 -1.08
C MET A 200 -14.61 -11.63 -2.45
N VAL A 201 -13.97 -12.05 -3.56
CA VAL A 201 -14.48 -11.78 -4.92
C VAL A 201 -15.77 -12.58 -5.18
N ARG A 202 -15.85 -13.84 -4.73
CA ARG A 202 -17.07 -14.65 -4.78
C ARG A 202 -18.19 -14.00 -3.98
N TYR A 203 -17.90 -13.46 -2.80
CA TYR A 203 -18.85 -12.70 -2.00
C TYR A 203 -19.38 -11.48 -2.80
N ALA A 204 -18.53 -10.76 -3.52
CA ALA A 204 -18.94 -9.64 -4.35
C ALA A 204 -19.93 -10.07 -5.45
N ALA A 205 -19.70 -11.23 -6.09
CA ALA A 205 -20.59 -11.80 -7.10
C ALA A 205 -21.95 -12.28 -6.52
N GLN A 206 -22.00 -12.64 -5.24
CA GLN A 206 -23.22 -13.13 -4.57
C GLN A 206 -23.96 -12.05 -3.76
N THR A 207 -23.36 -10.87 -3.62
CA THR A 207 -23.95 -9.78 -2.80
C THR A 207 -25.16 -9.15 -3.51
N ARG A 208 -26.26 -8.94 -2.77
CA ARG A 208 -27.38 -8.15 -3.25
C ARG A 208 -27.00 -6.67 -3.35
N LEU A 209 -27.10 -6.11 -4.54
CA LEU A 209 -26.79 -4.70 -4.77
C LEU A 209 -27.86 -3.78 -4.14
N ARG A 210 -27.39 -2.67 -3.58
CA ARG A 210 -28.28 -1.63 -3.06
C ARG A 210 -28.80 -0.70 -4.16
N TYR A 211 -28.00 -0.48 -5.19
CA TYR A 211 -28.26 0.44 -6.28
C TYR A 211 -28.03 -0.25 -7.62
N GLU A 212 -28.66 0.24 -8.69
CA GLU A 212 -28.30 -0.15 -10.05
C GLU A 212 -26.86 0.30 -10.34
N PRO A 213 -26.01 -0.54 -10.98
CA PRO A 213 -24.70 -0.12 -11.44
C PRO A 213 -24.78 1.17 -12.27
N GLY A 214 -23.88 2.11 -12.02
CA GLY A 214 -23.85 3.42 -12.65
C GLY A 214 -24.80 4.48 -12.06
N SER A 215 -25.76 4.10 -11.19
CA SER A 215 -26.79 5.04 -10.72
C SER A 215 -26.43 5.87 -9.49
N SER A 216 -25.46 5.44 -8.71
CA SER A 216 -25.10 6.07 -7.43
C SER A 216 -23.63 5.90 -7.09
N ASN A 217 -23.02 6.97 -6.58
CA ASN A 217 -21.63 6.96 -6.10
C ASN A 217 -21.58 6.54 -4.62
N VAL A 218 -21.21 5.28 -4.36
CA VAL A 218 -21.06 4.75 -3.01
C VAL A 218 -19.68 4.14 -2.86
N TYR A 219 -18.83 4.81 -2.08
CA TYR A 219 -17.47 4.34 -1.84
C TYR A 219 -17.43 2.86 -1.43
N SER A 220 -16.63 2.06 -2.12
CA SER A 220 -16.56 0.61 -1.93
C SER A 220 -15.11 0.11 -1.95
N ASN A 221 -14.66 -0.50 -0.85
CA ASN A 221 -13.42 -1.27 -0.83
C ASN A 221 -13.59 -2.56 -1.65
N LEU A 222 -14.74 -3.22 -1.50
CA LEU A 222 -15.05 -4.45 -2.22
C LEU A 222 -14.90 -4.31 -3.74
N GLY A 223 -15.35 -3.18 -4.31
CA GLY A 223 -15.17 -2.91 -5.75
C GLY A 223 -13.71 -2.88 -6.19
N TYR A 224 -12.81 -2.35 -5.35
CA TYR A 224 -11.38 -2.32 -5.65
C TYR A 224 -10.67 -3.66 -5.41
N VAL A 225 -11.15 -4.49 -4.50
CA VAL A 225 -10.73 -5.90 -4.39
C VAL A 225 -11.10 -6.66 -5.68
N VAL A 226 -12.28 -6.44 -6.22
CA VAL A 226 -12.69 -7.02 -7.51
C VAL A 226 -11.79 -6.52 -8.65
N LEU A 227 -11.46 -5.22 -8.70
CA LEU A 227 -10.50 -4.68 -9.70
C LEU A 227 -9.12 -5.32 -9.58
N THR A 228 -8.67 -5.64 -8.36
CA THR A 228 -7.42 -6.39 -8.16
C THR A 228 -7.47 -7.76 -8.87
N LYS A 229 -8.61 -8.47 -8.75
CA LYS A 229 -8.81 -9.76 -9.45
C LYS A 229 -8.92 -9.58 -10.98
N VAL A 230 -9.51 -8.49 -11.43
CA VAL A 230 -9.54 -8.14 -12.87
C VAL A 230 -8.12 -7.98 -13.40
N ILE A 231 -7.24 -7.28 -12.67
CA ILE A 231 -5.83 -7.15 -13.07
C ILE A 231 -5.18 -8.53 -13.19
N GLU A 232 -5.33 -9.41 -12.19
CA GLU A 232 -4.77 -10.77 -12.24
C GLU A 232 -5.27 -11.56 -13.45
N LYS A 233 -6.57 -11.48 -13.71
CA LYS A 233 -7.20 -12.23 -14.80
C LYS A 233 -6.74 -11.77 -16.18
N VAL A 234 -6.63 -10.45 -16.38
CA VAL A 234 -6.29 -9.84 -17.67
C VAL A 234 -4.78 -9.93 -17.94
N SER A 235 -3.96 -9.70 -16.92
CA SER A 235 -2.50 -9.74 -17.05
C SER A 235 -1.92 -11.15 -17.05
N GLY A 236 -2.65 -12.12 -16.48
CA GLY A 236 -2.13 -13.48 -16.21
C GLY A 236 -1.07 -13.53 -15.10
N MET A 237 -0.90 -12.47 -14.33
CA MET A 237 0.11 -12.33 -13.28
C MET A 237 -0.56 -12.10 -11.91
N PRO A 238 0.08 -12.51 -10.78
CA PRO A 238 -0.33 -12.03 -9.46
C PRO A 238 -0.36 -10.50 -9.42
N TYR A 239 -1.37 -9.94 -8.74
CA TYR A 239 -1.61 -8.49 -8.73
C TYR A 239 -0.38 -7.66 -8.32
N GLU A 240 0.23 -7.98 -7.19
CA GLU A 240 1.39 -7.24 -6.68
C GLU A 240 2.54 -7.27 -7.69
N LYS A 241 2.81 -8.46 -8.26
CA LYS A 241 3.86 -8.62 -9.27
C LYS A 241 3.59 -7.79 -10.53
N PHE A 242 2.35 -7.80 -11.03
CA PHE A 242 1.98 -6.96 -12.19
C PHE A 242 2.23 -5.48 -11.89
N ILE A 243 1.80 -5.00 -10.74
CA ILE A 243 1.98 -3.60 -10.35
C ILE A 243 3.47 -3.27 -10.19
N GLN A 244 4.25 -4.13 -9.55
CA GLN A 244 5.70 -3.93 -9.38
C GLN A 244 6.41 -3.89 -10.73
N ASP A 245 6.16 -4.84 -11.62
CA ASP A 245 6.89 -4.95 -12.89
C ASP A 245 6.45 -3.88 -13.91
N SER A 246 5.14 -3.59 -14.00
CA SER A 246 4.58 -2.76 -15.07
C SER A 246 4.39 -1.30 -14.69
N ILE A 247 4.34 -0.97 -13.40
CA ILE A 247 4.04 0.37 -12.90
C ILE A 247 5.19 0.92 -12.05
N LEU A 248 5.63 0.19 -11.02
CA LEU A 248 6.52 0.73 -9.99
C LEU A 248 7.99 0.66 -10.39
N SER A 249 8.49 -0.48 -10.86
CA SER A 249 9.89 -0.65 -11.23
C SER A 249 10.33 0.28 -12.37
N PRO A 250 9.52 0.51 -13.44
CA PRO A 250 9.89 1.44 -14.50
C PRO A 250 10.14 2.88 -14.04
N ILE A 251 9.55 3.29 -12.92
CA ILE A 251 9.71 4.63 -12.34
C ILE A 251 10.66 4.66 -11.14
N GLY A 252 11.34 3.55 -10.85
CA GLY A 252 12.31 3.46 -9.76
C GLY A 252 11.68 3.38 -8.36
N CYS A 253 10.45 2.88 -8.23
CA CYS A 253 9.82 2.51 -6.96
C CYS A 253 10.07 1.02 -6.72
N HIS A 254 10.84 0.69 -5.67
CA HIS A 254 11.29 -0.67 -5.40
C HIS A 254 10.89 -1.18 -4.01
N ASP A 255 10.35 -0.31 -3.15
CA ASP A 255 9.98 -0.63 -1.76
C ASP A 255 8.50 -0.31 -1.47
N MET A 256 7.65 -0.68 -2.43
CA MET A 256 6.20 -0.65 -2.28
C MET A 256 5.66 -2.08 -2.39
N HIS A 257 4.94 -2.53 -1.37
CA HIS A 257 4.52 -3.92 -1.22
C HIS A 257 3.09 -4.03 -0.68
N ILE A 258 2.46 -5.20 -0.82
CA ILE A 258 1.26 -5.53 -0.05
C ILE A 258 1.72 -5.91 1.37
N GLY A 259 1.25 -5.15 2.36
CA GLY A 259 1.60 -5.33 3.76
C GLY A 259 1.01 -6.59 4.39
N HIS A 260 1.49 -6.94 5.57
CA HIS A 260 1.01 -8.06 6.36
C HIS A 260 0.18 -7.61 7.55
N SER A 261 -0.71 -8.49 8.02
CA SER A 261 -1.67 -8.17 9.09
C SER A 261 -1.07 -8.22 10.49
N PHE A 262 0.07 -8.91 10.69
CA PHE A 262 0.67 -9.16 12.00
C PHE A 262 1.97 -8.38 12.18
N TYR A 263 2.29 -8.06 13.45
CA TYR A 263 3.49 -7.31 13.80
C TYR A 263 4.77 -8.02 13.37
N GLU A 264 4.84 -9.34 13.57
CA GLU A 264 6.02 -10.17 13.31
C GLU A 264 6.30 -10.34 11.81
N MET A 265 5.30 -10.12 10.97
CA MET A 265 5.41 -10.27 9.51
C MET A 265 5.72 -8.96 8.78
N ARG A 266 5.89 -7.85 9.51
CA ARG A 266 6.22 -6.55 8.90
C ARG A 266 7.56 -6.62 8.15
N PHE A 267 7.67 -5.80 7.12
CA PHE A 267 8.95 -5.59 6.45
C PHE A 267 9.97 -4.99 7.41
N PRO A 268 11.28 -5.22 7.20
CA PRO A 268 12.33 -4.76 8.13
C PRO A 268 12.31 -3.26 8.41
N ASN A 269 11.97 -2.44 7.41
CA ASN A 269 11.84 -0.99 7.49
C ASN A 269 10.39 -0.51 7.63
N GLU A 270 9.42 -1.40 7.84
CA GLU A 270 8.04 -1.02 8.09
C GLU A 270 7.87 -0.56 9.54
N VAL A 271 7.21 0.57 9.73
CA VAL A 271 6.93 1.13 11.04
C VAL A 271 6.02 0.23 11.89
N ARG A 272 6.12 0.33 13.21
CA ARG A 272 5.11 -0.19 14.13
C ARG A 272 3.89 0.71 14.14
N TYR A 273 2.69 0.12 14.22
CA TYR A 273 1.42 0.84 14.23
C TYR A 273 0.86 0.98 15.63
N TYR A 274 0.23 2.13 15.90
CA TYR A 274 -0.31 2.52 17.19
C TYR A 274 -1.77 2.95 17.06
N GLU A 275 -2.53 2.72 18.12
CA GLU A 275 -3.93 3.12 18.23
C GLU A 275 -4.12 4.01 19.47
N PRO A 276 -5.19 4.82 19.53
CA PRO A 276 -5.58 5.50 20.76
C PRO A 276 -5.69 4.51 21.93
N ALA A 277 -5.32 4.95 23.14
CA ALA A 277 -5.23 4.08 24.31
C ALA A 277 -6.57 3.43 24.72
N ASP A 278 -7.68 4.06 24.33
CA ASP A 278 -9.06 3.60 24.58
C ASP A 278 -9.64 2.74 23.44
N THR A 279 -8.82 2.31 22.48
CA THR A 279 -9.26 1.47 21.36
C THR A 279 -9.55 0.04 21.87
N GLU A 280 -10.80 -0.37 21.74
CA GLU A 280 -11.20 -1.73 22.09
C GLU A 280 -10.59 -2.76 21.12
N PRO A 281 -10.05 -3.88 21.65
CA PRO A 281 -9.62 -5.01 20.84
C PRO A 281 -10.77 -5.55 19.96
N VAL A 282 -10.42 -6.21 18.88
CA VAL A 282 -11.39 -6.85 17.97
C VAL A 282 -11.09 -8.34 17.82
N GLU A 283 -12.09 -9.10 17.40
CA GLU A 283 -11.89 -10.50 17.03
C GLU A 283 -10.93 -10.58 15.83
N LEU A 284 -9.97 -11.52 15.91
CA LEU A 284 -9.05 -11.83 14.83
C LEU A 284 -9.83 -12.26 13.58
N PHE A 285 -9.39 -11.77 12.43
CA PHE A 285 -10.08 -12.00 11.15
C PHE A 285 -10.20 -13.50 10.75
N ASP A 286 -9.42 -14.39 11.39
CA ASP A 286 -9.43 -15.83 11.15
C ASP A 286 -10.60 -16.56 11.80
N GLY A 287 -11.39 -15.87 12.61
CA GLY A 287 -12.56 -16.43 13.31
C GLY A 287 -12.23 -17.35 14.49
N SER A 288 -11.00 -17.32 15.00
CA SER A 288 -10.59 -18.09 16.18
C SER A 288 -11.22 -17.61 17.49
N GLY A 289 -11.84 -16.42 17.49
CA GLY A 289 -12.35 -15.75 18.69
C GLY A 289 -11.26 -15.06 19.52
N GLN A 290 -9.99 -15.10 19.10
CA GLN A 290 -8.91 -14.38 19.76
C GLN A 290 -9.13 -12.88 19.64
N LEU A 291 -9.00 -12.14 20.74
CA LEU A 291 -9.02 -10.69 20.74
C LEU A 291 -7.60 -10.14 20.49
N VAL A 292 -7.48 -9.22 19.52
CA VAL A 292 -6.22 -8.64 19.09
C VAL A 292 -6.34 -7.11 18.96
N PRO A 293 -5.21 -6.36 19.02
CA PRO A 293 -5.20 -4.96 18.63
C PRO A 293 -5.74 -4.81 17.20
N ARG A 294 -6.62 -3.84 16.99
CA ARG A 294 -7.29 -3.66 15.70
C ARG A 294 -6.31 -3.45 14.54
N CYS A 295 -5.17 -2.82 14.80
CA CYS A 295 -4.11 -2.63 13.80
C CYS A 295 -3.30 -3.91 13.50
N TYR A 296 -3.42 -4.97 14.32
CA TYR A 296 -2.72 -6.24 14.12
C TYR A 296 -3.69 -7.41 14.20
N GLY A 297 -4.26 -7.80 13.07
CA GLY A 297 -5.19 -8.91 12.94
C GLY A 297 -6.68 -8.52 12.88
N GLY A 298 -7.03 -7.21 12.98
CA GLY A 298 -8.41 -6.76 12.82
C GLY A 298 -8.96 -6.84 11.40
N CYS A 299 -8.08 -6.96 10.40
CA CYS A 299 -8.42 -7.26 9.00
C CYS A 299 -7.25 -7.96 8.31
N ASP A 300 -7.54 -8.69 7.24
CA ASP A 300 -6.52 -9.28 6.40
C ASP A 300 -6.06 -8.30 5.32
N LEU A 301 -4.80 -7.85 5.40
CA LEU A 301 -4.22 -6.90 4.44
C LEU A 301 -3.98 -7.53 3.07
N GLN A 302 -3.72 -8.84 3.02
CA GLN A 302 -3.57 -9.57 1.76
C GLN A 302 -4.90 -9.62 1.00
N VAL A 303 -6.01 -9.83 1.70
CA VAL A 303 -7.37 -9.77 1.14
C VAL A 303 -7.76 -8.32 0.81
N LEU A 304 -7.39 -7.35 1.65
CA LEU A 304 -7.62 -5.92 1.39
C LEU A 304 -6.87 -5.44 0.13
N SER A 305 -5.68 -5.98 -0.10
CA SER A 305 -4.89 -5.88 -1.34
C SER A 305 -4.95 -4.49 -1.99
N GLY A 306 -5.33 -4.39 -3.26
CA GLY A 306 -5.41 -3.13 -4.03
C GLY A 306 -6.45 -2.12 -3.53
N ALA A 307 -7.34 -2.52 -2.60
CA ALA A 307 -8.27 -1.58 -1.96
C ALA A 307 -7.63 -0.78 -0.82
N GLY A 308 -6.55 -1.29 -0.20
CA GLY A 308 -5.96 -0.62 0.96
C GLY A 308 -4.77 -1.31 1.60
N GLY A 309 -4.25 -2.39 1.01
CA GLY A 309 -3.21 -3.24 1.59
C GLY A 309 -1.77 -2.80 1.35
N TRP A 310 -1.51 -1.81 0.49
CA TRP A 310 -0.14 -1.37 0.19
C TRP A 310 0.55 -0.67 1.35
N VAL A 311 1.85 -0.91 1.45
CA VAL A 311 2.81 -0.15 2.27
C VAL A 311 3.79 0.57 1.35
N ALA A 312 4.18 1.79 1.72
CA ALA A 312 5.12 2.63 0.95
C ALA A 312 5.76 3.70 1.82
N SER A 313 6.92 4.21 1.38
CA SER A 313 7.48 5.44 1.91
C SER A 313 6.84 6.68 1.23
N PRO A 314 6.78 7.85 1.91
CA PRO A 314 6.37 9.10 1.28
C PRO A 314 7.19 9.46 0.04
N THR A 315 8.47 9.16 0.02
CA THR A 315 9.38 9.44 -1.10
C THR A 315 9.00 8.66 -2.34
N GLU A 316 8.75 7.36 -2.21
CA GLU A 316 8.31 6.54 -3.35
C GLU A 316 6.91 6.89 -3.84
N LEU A 317 6.00 7.27 -2.91
CA LEU A 317 4.71 7.81 -3.32
C LEU A 317 4.86 9.09 -4.14
N MET A 318 5.80 9.97 -3.82
CA MET A 318 6.05 11.16 -4.65
C MET A 318 6.61 10.80 -6.02
N LYS A 319 7.49 9.81 -6.14
CA LYS A 319 7.91 9.27 -7.45
C LYS A 319 6.72 8.73 -8.25
N PHE A 320 5.89 7.92 -7.62
CA PHE A 320 4.69 7.40 -8.26
C PHE A 320 3.77 8.54 -8.76
N ILE A 321 3.61 9.62 -7.99
CA ILE A 321 2.78 10.75 -8.40
C ILE A 321 3.37 11.48 -9.62
N THR A 322 4.69 11.62 -9.73
CA THR A 322 5.30 12.24 -10.93
C THR A 322 5.07 11.45 -12.22
N ALA A 323 4.67 10.20 -12.12
CA ALA A 323 4.42 9.32 -13.27
C ALA A 323 2.93 9.25 -13.68
N ILE A 324 2.05 9.93 -12.94
CA ILE A 324 0.61 10.00 -13.17
C ILE A 324 0.06 11.43 -12.99
N ASP A 325 0.90 12.45 -13.07
CA ASP A 325 0.49 13.86 -13.04
C ASP A 325 0.62 14.48 -14.46
N PRO A 326 0.09 15.66 -14.71
CA PRO A 326 0.17 16.31 -16.02
C PRO A 326 1.47 17.08 -16.26
N ASP A 327 2.48 16.91 -15.41
CA ASP A 327 3.76 17.63 -15.51
C ASP A 327 4.75 16.82 -16.36
N ASP A 328 5.12 17.33 -17.54
CA ASP A 328 6.07 16.67 -18.47
C ASP A 328 7.52 16.61 -17.94
N SER A 329 7.77 16.97 -16.69
CA SER A 329 9.12 17.00 -16.11
C SER A 329 9.78 15.62 -15.99
N LYS A 330 9.00 14.53 -15.98
CA LYS A 330 9.44 13.14 -15.91
C LYS A 330 8.58 12.24 -16.80
N PRO A 331 9.10 11.08 -17.24
CA PRO A 331 8.31 10.14 -18.04
C PRO A 331 7.10 9.63 -17.29
N ASP A 332 5.93 9.71 -17.91
CA ASP A 332 4.68 9.19 -17.42
C ASP A 332 4.51 7.70 -17.70
N ILE A 333 3.85 6.99 -16.77
CA ILE A 333 3.36 5.62 -16.97
C ILE A 333 2.10 5.60 -17.84
N LEU A 334 1.27 6.63 -17.73
CA LEU A 334 0.03 6.78 -18.46
C LEU A 334 0.11 7.98 -19.41
N LYS A 335 -0.62 7.89 -20.51
CA LYS A 335 -0.72 9.00 -21.47
C LYS A 335 -1.47 10.19 -20.87
N PRO A 336 -1.15 11.43 -21.25
CA PRO A 336 -1.82 12.64 -20.73
C PRO A 336 -3.36 12.59 -20.84
N ARG A 337 -3.88 12.03 -21.94
CA ARG A 337 -5.33 11.85 -22.13
C ARG A 337 -5.96 10.91 -21.09
N THR A 338 -5.23 9.88 -20.66
CA THR A 338 -5.68 8.93 -19.64
C THR A 338 -5.69 9.58 -18.26
N ILE A 339 -4.65 10.33 -17.93
CA ILE A 339 -4.56 11.12 -16.70
C ILE A 339 -5.71 12.13 -16.63
N ALA A 340 -5.98 12.84 -17.74
CA ALA A 340 -7.11 13.77 -17.83
C ALA A 340 -8.47 13.07 -17.62
N TYR A 341 -8.65 11.86 -18.16
CA TYR A 341 -9.85 11.06 -17.94
C TYR A 341 -10.01 10.60 -16.48
N MET A 342 -8.92 10.19 -15.83
CA MET A 342 -8.92 9.80 -14.41
C MET A 342 -9.31 10.97 -13.50
N THR A 343 -8.91 12.18 -13.85
CA THR A 343 -9.08 13.40 -13.04
C THR A 343 -10.27 14.28 -13.49
N GLU A 344 -11.12 13.73 -14.34
CA GLU A 344 -12.32 14.40 -14.87
C GLU A 344 -13.15 15.10 -13.78
N LYS A 345 -13.55 16.34 -14.04
CA LYS A 345 -14.28 17.20 -13.08
C LYS A 345 -15.81 17.07 -13.22
N ASP A 346 -16.33 15.85 -13.25
CA ASP A 346 -17.78 15.61 -13.23
C ASP A 346 -18.26 15.40 -11.79
N LYS A 347 -19.11 16.32 -11.30
CA LYS A 347 -19.70 16.25 -9.95
C LYS A 347 -20.58 15.02 -9.73
N ARG A 348 -21.02 14.35 -10.80
CA ARG A 348 -21.84 13.13 -10.74
C ARG A 348 -21.02 11.86 -10.64
N LYS A 349 -19.69 11.94 -10.76
CA LYS A 349 -18.78 10.81 -10.77
C LYS A 349 -17.65 11.01 -9.78
N PHE A 350 -17.19 9.94 -9.12
CA PHE A 350 -15.89 9.96 -8.48
C PHE A 350 -14.78 10.00 -9.54
N PRO A 351 -13.71 10.77 -9.33
CA PRO A 351 -12.51 10.66 -10.14
C PRO A 351 -11.87 9.28 -9.95
N ILE A 352 -11.25 8.75 -11.00
CA ILE A 352 -10.68 7.41 -10.99
C ILE A 352 -9.40 7.38 -10.12
N GLY A 353 -9.40 6.53 -9.11
CA GLY A 353 -8.28 6.42 -8.16
C GLY A 353 -8.19 7.56 -7.15
N TRP A 354 -8.51 8.77 -7.52
CA TRP A 354 -8.54 9.95 -6.64
C TRP A 354 -9.81 9.99 -5.79
N MET A 355 -9.78 10.73 -4.69
CA MET A 355 -10.98 10.97 -3.87
C MET A 355 -11.70 12.25 -4.29
N LYS A 356 -10.94 13.23 -4.72
CA LYS A 356 -11.45 14.54 -5.10
C LYS A 356 -10.53 15.20 -6.12
N THR A 357 -11.13 15.78 -7.14
CA THR A 357 -10.58 16.81 -8.02
C THR A 357 -11.38 18.10 -7.83
N THR A 358 -10.72 19.25 -7.90
CA THR A 358 -11.37 20.57 -7.72
C THR A 358 -11.41 21.35 -9.04
N GLU A 359 -12.22 22.39 -9.12
CA GLU A 359 -12.24 23.30 -10.27
C GLU A 359 -10.88 23.99 -10.51
N SER A 360 -10.13 24.23 -9.42
CA SER A 360 -8.78 24.77 -9.45
C SER A 360 -7.70 23.74 -9.76
N ASP A 361 -8.06 22.53 -10.12
CA ASP A 361 -7.15 21.43 -10.45
C ASP A 361 -6.29 20.92 -9.31
N ASP A 362 -6.79 21.02 -8.08
CA ASP A 362 -6.21 20.34 -6.93
C ASP A 362 -6.78 18.91 -6.83
N TRP A 363 -5.91 17.93 -6.69
CA TRP A 363 -6.30 16.54 -6.51
C TRP A 363 -5.92 16.06 -5.12
N SER A 364 -6.73 15.18 -4.56
CA SER A 364 -6.42 14.60 -3.26
C SER A 364 -6.88 13.16 -3.11
N ARG A 365 -6.12 12.41 -2.35
CA ARG A 365 -6.46 11.06 -1.89
C ARG A 365 -6.20 10.93 -0.41
N THR A 366 -7.18 10.39 0.32
CA THR A 366 -7.08 10.10 1.75
C THR A 366 -6.91 8.61 1.98
N GLY A 367 -6.20 8.25 3.04
CA GLY A 367 -6.09 6.90 3.57
C GLY A 367 -6.37 6.87 5.06
N SER A 368 -7.12 5.89 5.53
CA SER A 368 -7.37 5.65 6.94
C SER A 368 -7.52 4.15 7.18
N LEU A 369 -6.72 3.63 8.07
CA LEU A 369 -6.74 2.26 8.54
C LEU A 369 -6.36 2.27 10.01
N SER A 370 -6.71 1.23 10.77
CA SER A 370 -6.24 1.11 12.16
C SER A 370 -4.71 1.19 12.22
N GLY A 371 -4.21 2.07 13.05
CA GLY A 371 -2.79 2.37 13.17
C GLY A 371 -2.21 3.31 12.09
N SER A 372 -3.01 3.78 11.11
CA SER A 372 -2.47 4.64 10.04
C SER A 372 -3.46 5.70 9.56
N SER A 373 -2.94 6.88 9.24
CA SER A 373 -3.68 7.93 8.53
C SER A 373 -2.78 8.57 7.48
N ALA A 374 -3.28 8.72 6.27
CA ALA A 374 -2.54 9.29 5.15
C ALA A 374 -3.36 10.34 4.40
N LEU A 375 -2.69 11.38 3.93
CA LEU A 375 -3.25 12.37 3.01
C LEU A 375 -2.20 12.74 1.97
N LEU A 376 -2.57 12.54 0.71
CA LEU A 376 -1.80 12.95 -0.45
C LEU A 376 -2.57 14.07 -1.16
N LYS A 377 -1.86 15.12 -1.54
CA LYS A 377 -2.37 16.20 -2.38
C LYS A 377 -1.41 16.54 -3.52
N ARG A 378 -1.97 16.79 -4.69
CA ARG A 378 -1.37 17.51 -5.80
C ARG A 378 -2.13 18.82 -5.96
N GLN A 379 -1.42 19.95 -6.03
CA GLN A 379 -1.99 21.30 -6.11
C GLN A 379 -1.71 21.91 -7.50
N HIS A 380 -2.59 22.76 -7.94
CA HIS A 380 -2.49 23.42 -9.25
C HIS A 380 -1.25 24.34 -9.39
N ASP A 381 -0.68 24.77 -8.25
CA ASP A 381 0.52 25.61 -8.22
C ASP A 381 1.83 24.80 -8.35
N GLY A 382 1.73 23.51 -8.71
CA GLY A 382 2.83 22.58 -8.91
C GLY A 382 3.32 21.89 -7.64
N TYR A 383 2.82 22.27 -6.44
CA TYR A 383 3.15 21.53 -5.23
C TYR A 383 2.38 20.22 -5.15
N SER A 384 3.11 19.16 -4.80
CA SER A 384 2.53 17.90 -4.35
C SER A 384 3.15 17.52 -3.02
N TRP A 385 2.33 16.90 -2.14
CA TRP A 385 2.83 16.47 -0.85
C TRP A 385 2.02 15.29 -0.30
N VAL A 386 2.68 14.52 0.53
CA VAL A 386 2.06 13.44 1.29
C VAL A 386 2.48 13.54 2.76
N PHE A 387 1.54 13.26 3.65
CA PHE A 387 1.75 13.09 5.09
C PHE A 387 1.16 11.76 5.50
N ILE A 388 1.96 10.91 6.16
CA ILE A 388 1.52 9.59 6.64
C ILE A 388 1.93 9.44 8.10
N THR A 389 1.06 8.84 8.92
CA THR A 389 1.33 8.50 10.32
C THR A 389 1.29 7.00 10.56
N ASN A 390 2.03 6.52 11.56
CA ASN A 390 1.88 5.18 12.10
C ASN A 390 0.93 5.12 13.31
N THR A 391 0.09 6.13 13.48
CA THR A 391 -0.88 6.23 14.56
C THR A 391 -2.24 6.60 13.98
N SER A 392 -3.27 5.81 14.29
CA SER A 392 -4.64 6.21 13.96
C SER A 392 -5.17 7.24 14.97
N SER A 393 -6.07 8.11 14.51
CA SER A 393 -6.74 9.08 15.36
C SER A 393 -8.17 8.65 15.67
N TRP A 394 -8.65 8.92 16.87
CA TRP A 394 -10.05 8.77 17.26
C TRP A 394 -11.02 9.53 16.33
N SER A 395 -10.56 10.51 15.57
CA SER A 395 -11.36 11.20 14.54
C SER A 395 -11.58 10.36 13.26
N GLY A 396 -10.96 9.19 13.13
CA GLY A 396 -11.09 8.30 11.96
C GLY A 396 -10.75 9.02 10.65
N SER A 397 -11.53 8.76 9.60
CA SER A 397 -11.31 9.35 8.27
C SER A 397 -11.39 10.88 8.24
N ARG A 398 -12.06 11.52 9.20
CA ARG A 398 -12.15 12.99 9.32
C ARG A 398 -10.84 13.62 9.76
N PHE A 399 -9.90 12.86 10.29
CA PHE A 399 -8.59 13.34 10.71
C PHE A 399 -7.78 13.96 9.57
N THR A 400 -7.97 13.47 8.35
CA THR A 400 -7.30 14.02 7.16
C THR A 400 -7.57 15.51 6.90
N ARG A 401 -8.72 16.03 7.37
CA ARG A 401 -8.99 17.50 7.35
C ARG A 401 -8.04 18.26 8.28
N LYS A 402 -7.69 17.67 9.43
CA LYS A 402 -6.74 18.26 10.39
C LYS A 402 -5.32 18.23 9.82
N ILE A 403 -4.94 17.11 9.17
CA ILE A 403 -3.67 16.99 8.42
C ILE A 403 -3.60 18.09 7.35
N SER A 404 -4.65 18.28 6.55
CA SER A 404 -4.68 19.32 5.51
C SER A 404 -4.48 20.73 6.06
N ALA A 405 -5.12 21.06 7.20
CA ALA A 405 -4.98 22.35 7.84
C ALA A 405 -3.55 22.55 8.41
N MET A 406 -2.99 21.52 9.03
CA MET A 406 -1.62 21.52 9.53
C MET A 406 -0.61 21.74 8.40
N MET A 407 -0.71 20.98 7.30
CA MET A 407 0.19 21.11 6.15
C MET A 407 0.11 22.52 5.53
N LYS A 408 -1.09 23.07 5.36
CA LYS A 408 -1.25 24.46 4.90
C LYS A 408 -0.51 25.45 5.81
N GLN A 409 -0.63 25.28 7.13
CA GLN A 409 0.07 26.11 8.12
C GLN A 409 1.58 25.90 8.06
N ALA A 410 2.05 24.64 7.97
CA ALA A 410 3.48 24.32 7.91
C ALA A 410 4.12 24.91 6.65
N MET A 411 3.53 24.68 5.48
CA MET A 411 4.02 25.24 4.21
C MET A 411 4.06 26.76 4.22
N SER A 412 3.13 27.46 4.87
CA SER A 412 3.15 28.93 5.00
C SER A 412 4.29 29.48 5.85
N LYS A 413 5.01 28.64 6.61
CA LYS A 413 6.19 29.03 7.39
C LYS A 413 7.48 29.00 6.59
N VAL A 414 7.47 28.36 5.42
CA VAL A 414 8.63 28.30 4.53
C VAL A 414 8.62 29.55 3.63
N ARG A 415 9.57 30.46 3.84
CA ARG A 415 9.70 31.67 3.02
C ARG A 415 10.31 31.36 1.65
N GLN A 416 11.29 30.49 1.64
CA GLN A 416 11.99 30.04 0.44
C GLN A 416 12.23 28.54 0.56
N TRP A 417 11.73 27.77 -0.41
CA TRP A 417 11.98 26.35 -0.48
C TRP A 417 13.40 26.09 -0.98
N PRO A 418 14.06 25.02 -0.50
CA PRO A 418 15.39 24.65 -0.99
C PRO A 418 15.38 24.43 -2.51
N ASP A 419 16.35 25.00 -3.21
CA ASP A 419 16.53 24.77 -4.66
C ASP A 419 17.32 23.49 -4.88
N ARG A 420 16.63 22.35 -4.85
CA ARG A 420 17.22 21.02 -4.98
C ARG A 420 16.20 20.00 -5.50
N ASP A 421 16.70 18.84 -5.90
CA ASP A 421 15.89 17.65 -6.15
C ASP A 421 16.48 16.46 -5.38
N LEU A 422 15.84 16.05 -4.29
CA LEU A 422 16.28 14.91 -3.49
C LEU A 422 16.12 13.57 -4.23
N PHE A 423 15.35 13.51 -5.32
CA PHE A 423 15.37 12.35 -6.20
C PHE A 423 16.71 12.17 -6.92
N SER A 424 17.49 13.24 -7.12
CA SER A 424 18.80 13.18 -7.75
C SER A 424 19.89 12.59 -6.82
N VAL A 425 19.70 12.63 -5.52
CA VAL A 425 20.63 12.03 -4.54
C VAL A 425 20.77 10.53 -4.76
N GLU A 426 19.75 9.87 -5.31
CA GLU A 426 19.79 8.45 -5.67
C GLU A 426 20.80 8.13 -6.79
N ARG A 427 21.13 9.10 -7.65
CA ARG A 427 21.96 8.89 -8.83
C ARG A 427 23.47 9.06 -8.58
N GLN A 428 23.85 9.61 -7.46
CA GLN A 428 25.25 9.74 -7.03
C GLN A 428 25.71 8.48 -6.30
N GLN A 429 25.71 7.32 -6.96
CA GLN A 429 26.58 6.25 -6.52
C GLN A 429 28.02 6.75 -6.65
N PRO A 430 28.88 6.61 -5.62
CA PRO A 430 30.30 6.82 -5.81
C PRO A 430 30.72 5.89 -6.94
N SER A 431 31.37 6.45 -7.97
CA SER A 431 32.02 5.66 -9.00
C SER A 431 33.01 4.73 -8.30
N GLY A 432 32.57 3.51 -8.01
CA GLY A 432 33.48 2.43 -7.66
C GLY A 432 34.46 2.27 -8.80
N PRO A 433 35.71 1.83 -8.54
CA PRO A 433 36.67 1.63 -9.61
C PRO A 433 36.04 0.71 -10.66
N GLN A 434 35.96 1.21 -11.89
CA GLN A 434 35.52 0.38 -13.01
C GLN A 434 36.40 -0.85 -13.03
N PRO A 435 35.84 -2.07 -13.10
CA PRO A 435 36.66 -3.25 -13.30
C PRO A 435 37.46 -3.03 -14.61
N ASP A 436 38.78 -3.09 -14.52
CA ASP A 436 39.67 -2.99 -15.63
C ASP A 436 39.15 -3.84 -16.79
N THR A 437 38.85 -3.19 -17.90
CA THR A 437 38.50 -3.85 -19.15
C THR A 437 39.73 -4.69 -19.57
N VAL A 438 39.71 -5.97 -19.21
CA VAL A 438 40.62 -6.95 -19.77
C VAL A 438 40.35 -6.98 -21.28
N ARG A 439 41.22 -6.30 -22.04
CA ARG A 439 41.33 -6.45 -23.49
C ARG A 439 41.66 -7.90 -23.78
N LEU A 440 40.71 -8.70 -24.15
CA LEU A 440 40.93 -9.97 -24.81
C LEU A 440 41.53 -9.68 -26.19
N THR A 441 42.84 -9.78 -26.31
CA THR A 441 43.56 -9.81 -27.60
C THR A 441 43.14 -11.08 -28.34
N HIS A 442 42.51 -10.87 -29.47
CA HIS A 442 42.28 -11.93 -30.47
C HIS A 442 43.57 -12.49 -30.96
N THR A 443 43.86 -13.75 -30.66
CA THR A 443 44.86 -14.54 -31.38
C THR A 443 44.29 -15.89 -31.79
N ALA A 444 44.47 -16.12 -33.11
CA ALA A 444 44.50 -17.39 -33.84
C ALA A 444 43.18 -18.15 -34.08
N ARG A 445 42.75 -17.96 -35.32
CA ARG A 445 41.92 -18.89 -36.09
C ARG A 445 42.61 -20.25 -36.18
N THR A 446 41.95 -21.31 -35.77
CA THR A 446 42.27 -22.67 -36.26
C THR A 446 41.02 -23.18 -37.04
N LYS A 447 41.26 -23.42 -38.34
CA LYS A 447 40.33 -24.09 -39.23
C LYS A 447 40.12 -25.53 -38.79
N ILE A 448 38.91 -25.97 -38.59
CA ILE A 448 38.52 -27.39 -38.57
C ILE A 448 37.50 -27.61 -39.66
N ALA A 449 37.81 -28.56 -40.54
CA ALA A 449 37.13 -28.93 -41.75
C ALA A 449 35.83 -29.67 -41.46
N SER A 450 34.86 -29.43 -42.31
CA SER A 450 33.60 -30.14 -42.41
C SER A 450 33.81 -31.57 -43.01
N PRO A 451 33.07 -32.61 -42.60
CA PRO A 451 32.87 -33.77 -43.44
C PRO A 451 31.48 -33.73 -44.06
N HIS A 452 31.47 -34.01 -45.36
CA HIS A 452 30.32 -34.17 -46.26
C HIS A 452 29.44 -35.36 -45.84
N PRO A 453 28.14 -35.35 -46.21
CA PRO A 453 27.21 -36.47 -45.96
C PRO A 453 27.32 -37.54 -47.04
N ARG A 454 27.27 -38.80 -46.64
CA ARG A 454 27.04 -39.91 -47.56
C ARG A 454 25.56 -40.32 -47.49
N SER A 455 25.02 -40.39 -48.72
CA SER A 455 23.75 -40.97 -49.11
C SER A 455 23.73 -42.48 -48.99
N GLY A 456 22.55 -43.08 -48.82
CA GLY A 456 22.28 -44.48 -49.16
C GLY A 456 21.24 -45.16 -48.27
N SER A 457 20.11 -45.26 -48.79
CA SER A 457 19.23 -46.35 -49.24
C SER A 457 18.27 -46.94 -48.19
N ARG A 458 16.99 -46.82 -48.48
CA ARG A 458 15.89 -47.76 -48.14
C ARG A 458 16.13 -49.13 -48.83
N PRO A 459 15.50 -50.28 -48.49
CA PRO A 459 14.10 -50.55 -48.21
C PRO A 459 13.89 -51.79 -47.31
N PRO A 460 12.83 -52.59 -47.43
CA PRO A 460 11.42 -52.40 -47.08
C PRO A 460 10.94 -53.41 -46.03
N ILE A 461 9.85 -53.23 -45.39
CA ILE A 461 8.56 -53.99 -45.35
C ILE A 461 7.71 -53.29 -44.23
#